data_daba5649d4465a507c28e847bea9146d
#
_entry.id   daba5649d4465a507c28e847bea9146d
#
_cell.length_a   1.000
_cell.length_b   1.000
_cell.length_c   1.000
_cell.angle_alpha   90.00
_cell.angle_beta   90.00
_cell.angle_gamma   90.00
#
_symmetry.space_group_name_H-M   'P 1'
#
loop_
_entity.id
_entity.type
_entity.pdbx_description
1 polymer ?
#
loop_
_entity_poly.entity_id
_entity_poly.type
_entity_poly.pdbx_seq_one_letter_code
_entity_poly.pdbx_strand_id
1 'polypeptide(L)'
;MKTSTAVALALSLGSGGAIAETGAQRDPLSDSDMQLVSPALGRYASTRLAGDLWKRNDLSPRDRSLVTVAAVIARNQTVLLPEQLELALKNGVKPAELSETITQLAFYASWGNAIAAAAVTKEIYLQKGINAEQLPRAEEALLPIDEKAEAERAARVDQIIGSAAPGLVSDTTDVLFRELWLRPGLAPRDRSLVTVSALIANGQIQQIAPHLNRAMDNGLTRQQASGALSHLAYYAGWPNAFSAAPVFKTVFEQRESK
;
A
#
# COMPACT_ATOMS: atom_id res chain seq x y z
N MET A 1 -16.64 5.14 -55.65
CA MET A 1 -15.35 4.45 -55.56
C MET A 1 -14.37 5.40 -54.91
N LYS A 2 -14.05 5.20 -53.64
CA LYS A 2 -12.99 5.94 -52.94
C LYS A 2 -12.00 4.90 -52.44
N THR A 3 -10.82 4.93 -53.00
CA THR A 3 -9.69 4.06 -52.71
C THR A 3 -9.01 4.57 -51.44
N SER A 4 -8.96 3.73 -50.42
CA SER A 4 -8.22 3.95 -49.17
C SER A 4 -6.79 3.50 -49.39
N THR A 5 -5.84 4.42 -49.27
CA THR A 5 -4.40 4.14 -49.34
C THR A 5 -3.91 3.80 -47.94
N ALA A 6 -3.52 2.56 -47.71
CA ALA A 6 -2.84 2.14 -46.48
C ALA A 6 -1.37 2.55 -46.60
N VAL A 7 -0.90 3.34 -45.64
CA VAL A 7 0.53 3.65 -45.45
C VAL A 7 1.15 2.57 -44.60
N ALA A 8 1.97 1.72 -45.18
CA ALA A 8 2.79 0.76 -44.49
C ALA A 8 4.06 1.44 -43.98
N LEU A 9 4.23 1.52 -42.66
CA LEU A 9 5.47 2.02 -42.06
C LEU A 9 6.46 0.85 -41.95
N ALA A 10 7.48 0.86 -42.79
CA ALA A 10 8.58 -0.11 -42.75
C ALA A 10 9.54 0.28 -41.63
N LEU A 11 9.63 -0.52 -40.59
CA LEU A 11 10.67 -0.43 -39.54
C LEU A 11 11.96 -1.09 -40.10
N SER A 12 12.97 -0.31 -40.40
CA SER A 12 14.31 -0.79 -40.69
C SER A 12 14.97 -1.30 -39.38
N LEU A 13 15.28 -2.59 -39.36
CA LEU A 13 16.11 -3.22 -38.34
C LEU A 13 17.58 -2.79 -38.54
N GLY A 14 17.98 -1.73 -37.85
CA GLY A 14 19.39 -1.42 -37.64
C GLY A 14 19.95 -2.34 -36.59
N SER A 15 20.91 -3.20 -36.96
CA SER A 15 21.73 -3.99 -36.04
C SER A 15 22.72 -3.09 -35.31
N GLY A 16 22.25 -2.42 -34.26
CA GLY A 16 23.07 -1.74 -33.27
C GLY A 16 23.09 -2.60 -32.02
N GLY A 17 24.28 -3.07 -31.60
CA GLY A 17 24.46 -3.85 -30.40
C GLY A 17 23.86 -3.10 -29.20
N ALA A 18 22.76 -3.62 -28.68
CA ALA A 18 22.20 -3.19 -27.41
C ALA A 18 23.19 -3.59 -26.32
N ILE A 19 23.94 -2.62 -25.80
CA ILE A 19 24.49 -2.73 -24.45
C ILE A 19 23.23 -2.77 -23.56
N ALA A 20 22.85 -3.97 -23.13
CA ALA A 20 21.92 -4.15 -22.04
C ALA A 20 22.62 -3.55 -20.81
N GLU A 21 22.36 -2.29 -20.51
CA GLU A 21 22.48 -1.81 -19.14
C GLU A 21 21.47 -2.65 -18.34
N THR A 22 21.97 -3.73 -17.79
CA THR A 22 21.35 -4.38 -16.65
C THR A 22 21.32 -3.30 -15.59
N GLY A 23 20.14 -2.68 -15.41
CA GLY A 23 19.89 -1.81 -14.28
C GLY A 23 20.16 -2.65 -13.03
N ALA A 24 21.39 -2.61 -12.54
CA ALA A 24 21.77 -3.25 -11.31
C ALA A 24 20.86 -2.66 -10.25
N GLN A 25 19.89 -3.46 -9.79
CA GLN A 25 19.09 -3.13 -8.63
C GLN A 25 20.10 -2.91 -7.50
N ARG A 26 20.21 -1.65 -7.06
CA ARG A 26 21.15 -1.34 -5.97
C ARG A 26 20.62 -2.03 -4.74
N ASP A 27 21.42 -2.94 -4.20
CA ASP A 27 21.14 -3.54 -2.90
C ASP A 27 21.01 -2.45 -1.84
N PRO A 28 20.11 -2.59 -0.87
CA PRO A 28 20.07 -1.67 0.25
C PRO A 28 21.44 -1.61 0.95
N LEU A 29 21.78 -0.42 1.45
CA LEU A 29 23.03 -0.23 2.17
C LEU A 29 23.08 -1.14 3.40
N SER A 30 24.19 -1.84 3.59
CA SER A 30 24.42 -2.57 4.81
C SER A 30 24.54 -1.64 6.01
N ASP A 31 24.37 -2.15 7.23
CA ASP A 31 24.56 -1.38 8.45
C ASP A 31 25.96 -0.73 8.53
N SER A 32 26.99 -1.43 8.03
CA SER A 32 28.37 -0.91 7.96
C SER A 32 28.48 0.23 6.95
N ASP A 33 27.81 0.14 5.79
CA ASP A 33 27.82 1.21 4.79
C ASP A 33 27.05 2.43 5.28
N MET A 34 25.91 2.23 5.96
CA MET A 34 25.19 3.32 6.61
C MET A 34 26.06 4.05 7.65
N GLN A 35 26.82 3.31 8.47
CA GLN A 35 27.73 3.90 9.42
C GLN A 35 28.89 4.65 8.77
N LEU A 36 29.40 4.15 7.64
CA LEU A 36 30.46 4.82 6.88
C LEU A 36 30.00 6.15 6.30
N VAL A 37 28.78 6.20 5.73
CA VAL A 37 28.25 7.39 5.04
C VAL A 37 27.58 8.36 6.02
N SER A 38 26.85 7.85 7.00
CA SER A 38 26.10 8.63 7.99
C SER A 38 26.07 7.89 9.33
N PRO A 39 27.10 8.08 10.17
CA PRO A 39 27.23 7.34 11.44
C PRO A 39 26.02 7.49 12.38
N ALA A 40 25.39 8.67 12.38
CA ALA A 40 24.19 8.91 13.17
C ALA A 40 22.99 8.12 12.64
N LEU A 41 22.82 7.99 11.31
CA LEU A 41 21.75 7.19 10.71
C LEU A 41 21.91 5.72 11.07
N GLY A 42 23.11 5.14 10.93
CA GLY A 42 23.41 3.76 11.34
C GLY A 42 23.11 3.53 12.83
N ARG A 43 23.48 4.47 13.70
CA ARG A 43 23.15 4.41 15.13
C ARG A 43 21.64 4.43 15.36
N TYR A 44 20.87 5.30 14.69
CA TYR A 44 19.41 5.34 14.84
C TYR A 44 18.75 4.10 14.27
N ALA A 45 19.22 3.57 13.14
CA ALA A 45 18.72 2.32 12.58
C ALA A 45 18.85 1.16 13.59
N SER A 46 20.02 0.98 14.19
CA SER A 46 20.26 -0.10 15.15
C SER A 46 19.55 0.11 16.49
N THR A 47 19.59 1.34 17.06
CA THR A 47 19.09 1.57 18.44
C THR A 47 17.61 1.93 18.48
N ARG A 48 17.08 2.72 17.53
CA ARG A 48 15.71 3.20 17.54
C ARG A 48 14.78 2.37 16.63
N LEU A 49 15.24 2.05 15.43
CA LEU A 49 14.40 1.26 14.50
C LEU A 49 14.38 -0.22 14.95
N ALA A 50 15.49 -0.92 14.83
CA ALA A 50 15.58 -2.34 15.19
C ALA A 50 15.55 -2.57 16.72
N GLY A 51 16.18 -1.70 17.49
CA GLY A 51 16.34 -1.85 18.96
C GLY A 51 15.08 -1.52 19.77
N ASP A 52 14.20 -0.64 19.29
CA ASP A 52 13.01 -0.18 19.99
C ASP A 52 11.72 -0.36 19.16
N LEU A 53 11.57 0.37 18.03
CA LEU A 53 10.32 0.44 17.27
C LEU A 53 9.76 -0.92 16.89
N TRP A 54 10.60 -1.80 16.34
CA TRP A 54 10.21 -3.15 15.93
C TRP A 54 9.92 -4.11 17.10
N LYS A 55 10.26 -3.73 18.34
CA LYS A 55 10.02 -4.52 19.56
C LYS A 55 8.83 -4.06 20.37
N ARG A 56 8.16 -2.98 20.00
CA ARG A 56 7.01 -2.46 20.72
C ARG A 56 5.81 -3.41 20.59
N ASN A 57 5.00 -3.48 21.64
CA ASN A 57 3.87 -4.42 21.76
C ASN A 57 2.53 -3.84 21.26
N ASP A 58 2.52 -2.62 20.74
CA ASP A 58 1.33 -1.93 20.22
C ASP A 58 0.84 -2.48 18.87
N LEU A 59 1.74 -3.07 18.09
CA LEU A 59 1.45 -3.82 16.87
C LEU A 59 2.15 -5.19 16.89
N SER A 60 1.53 -6.19 16.30
CA SER A 60 2.21 -7.45 16.01
C SER A 60 3.32 -7.26 14.97
N PRO A 61 4.37 -8.11 14.94
CA PRO A 61 5.38 -8.07 13.88
C PRO A 61 4.78 -8.16 12.47
N ARG A 62 3.71 -8.96 12.30
CA ARG A 62 2.96 -9.07 11.05
C ARG A 62 2.33 -7.73 10.64
N ASP A 63 1.62 -7.08 11.54
CA ASP A 63 0.96 -5.80 11.26
C ASP A 63 1.97 -4.69 10.97
N ARG A 64 3.10 -4.66 11.71
CA ARG A 64 4.20 -3.72 11.41
C ARG A 64 4.71 -3.91 9.99
N SER A 65 4.86 -5.15 9.57
CA SER A 65 5.30 -5.46 8.20
C SER A 65 4.30 -4.98 7.15
N LEU A 66 3.00 -5.20 7.36
CA LEU A 66 1.96 -4.68 6.45
C LEU A 66 2.00 -3.15 6.36
N VAL A 67 2.09 -2.47 7.51
CA VAL A 67 2.20 -1.00 7.58
C VAL A 67 3.45 -0.50 6.84
N THR A 68 4.59 -1.17 7.05
CA THR A 68 5.85 -0.80 6.40
C THR A 68 5.80 -1.02 4.89
N VAL A 69 5.35 -2.20 4.43
CA VAL A 69 5.20 -2.51 3.01
C VAL A 69 4.27 -1.51 2.33
N ALA A 70 3.13 -1.18 2.98
CA ALA A 70 2.20 -0.19 2.45
C ALA A 70 2.84 1.20 2.28
N ALA A 71 3.59 1.66 3.28
CA ALA A 71 4.28 2.95 3.22
C ALA A 71 5.38 2.98 2.14
N VAL A 72 6.18 1.92 2.07
CA VAL A 72 7.27 1.77 1.09
C VAL A 72 6.74 1.75 -0.34
N ILE A 73 5.65 1.01 -0.61
CA ILE A 73 4.98 1.00 -1.91
C ILE A 73 4.38 2.38 -2.20
N ALA A 74 3.63 2.96 -1.27
CA ALA A 74 2.99 4.25 -1.46
C ALA A 74 3.99 5.37 -1.82
N ARG A 75 5.21 5.31 -1.28
CA ARG A 75 6.28 6.26 -1.56
C ARG A 75 7.23 5.84 -2.69
N ASN A 76 6.93 4.75 -3.39
CA ASN A 76 7.76 4.19 -4.48
C ASN A 76 9.21 3.93 -4.08
N GLN A 77 9.44 3.45 -2.87
CA GLN A 77 10.80 3.18 -2.34
C GLN A 77 11.24 1.77 -2.70
N THR A 78 11.44 1.51 -3.99
CA THR A 78 11.74 0.18 -4.54
C THR A 78 13.06 -0.41 -4.04
N VAL A 79 14.01 0.42 -3.61
CA VAL A 79 15.29 -0.03 -3.01
C VAL A 79 15.08 -0.71 -1.66
N LEU A 80 14.11 -0.24 -0.85
CA LEU A 80 13.81 -0.83 0.46
C LEU A 80 12.83 -2.01 0.38
N LEU A 81 12.07 -2.08 -0.70
CA LEU A 81 10.94 -3.00 -0.82
C LEU A 81 11.35 -4.48 -0.73
N PRO A 82 12.44 -4.97 -1.33
CA PRO A 82 12.84 -6.38 -1.24
C PRO A 82 12.98 -6.85 0.21
N GLU A 83 13.76 -6.15 1.01
CA GLU A 83 13.98 -6.46 2.43
C GLU A 83 12.67 -6.46 3.23
N GLN A 84 11.80 -5.47 2.96
CA GLN A 84 10.53 -5.35 3.68
C GLN A 84 9.53 -6.45 3.28
N LEU A 85 9.52 -6.90 2.04
CA LEU A 85 8.73 -8.05 1.59
C LEU A 85 9.21 -9.36 2.24
N GLU A 86 10.53 -9.58 2.28
CA GLU A 86 11.11 -10.75 2.95
C GLU A 86 10.79 -10.77 4.44
N LEU A 87 10.94 -9.61 5.10
CA LEU A 87 10.59 -9.47 6.51
C LEU A 87 9.09 -9.71 6.75
N ALA A 88 8.22 -9.23 5.86
CA ALA A 88 6.79 -9.44 5.93
C ALA A 88 6.44 -10.94 5.84
N LEU A 89 7.01 -11.66 4.88
CA LEU A 89 6.83 -13.11 4.75
C LEU A 89 7.34 -13.85 6.00
N LYS A 90 8.51 -13.47 6.51
CA LYS A 90 9.09 -14.02 7.76
C LYS A 90 8.19 -13.77 8.98
N ASN A 91 7.55 -12.62 9.05
CA ASN A 91 6.64 -12.23 10.12
C ASN A 91 5.21 -12.78 9.95
N GLY A 92 4.98 -13.64 8.95
CA GLY A 92 3.73 -14.35 8.75
C GLY A 92 2.69 -13.65 7.87
N VAL A 93 3.06 -12.60 7.14
CA VAL A 93 2.23 -12.07 6.05
C VAL A 93 2.26 -13.08 4.90
N LYS A 94 1.09 -13.49 4.43
CA LYS A 94 0.98 -14.49 3.35
C LYS A 94 1.25 -13.88 1.99
N PRO A 95 1.75 -14.66 1.00
CA PRO A 95 1.89 -14.19 -0.37
C PRO A 95 0.62 -13.59 -0.96
N ALA A 96 -0.53 -14.21 -0.72
CA ALA A 96 -1.84 -13.70 -1.13
C ALA A 96 -2.13 -12.30 -0.55
N GLU A 97 -1.79 -12.07 0.71
CA GLU A 97 -2.01 -10.79 1.40
C GLU A 97 -1.10 -9.69 0.85
N LEU A 98 0.15 -10.02 0.49
CA LEU A 98 1.05 -9.08 -0.20
C LEU A 98 0.55 -8.74 -1.61
N SER A 99 0.08 -9.74 -2.36
CA SER A 99 -0.53 -9.54 -3.67
C SER A 99 -1.74 -8.60 -3.60
N GLU A 100 -2.65 -8.82 -2.65
CA GLU A 100 -3.81 -7.94 -2.43
C GLU A 100 -3.41 -6.55 -1.91
N THR A 101 -2.34 -6.45 -1.14
CA THR A 101 -1.78 -5.15 -0.71
C THR A 101 -1.31 -4.34 -1.92
N ILE A 102 -0.60 -4.94 -2.86
CA ILE A 102 -0.17 -4.29 -4.10
C ILE A 102 -1.39 -3.85 -4.91
N THR A 103 -2.39 -4.74 -5.06
CA THR A 103 -3.64 -4.45 -5.78
C THR A 103 -4.38 -3.27 -5.13
N GLN A 104 -4.54 -3.26 -3.82
CA GLN A 104 -5.17 -2.16 -3.08
C GLN A 104 -4.45 -0.83 -3.32
N LEU A 105 -3.13 -0.85 -3.32
CA LEU A 105 -2.31 0.35 -3.46
C LEU A 105 -2.22 0.88 -4.89
N ALA A 106 -2.61 0.11 -5.92
CA ALA A 106 -2.82 0.64 -7.26
C ALA A 106 -3.87 1.78 -7.25
N PHE A 107 -4.90 1.64 -6.42
CA PHE A 107 -5.98 2.61 -6.29
C PHE A 107 -5.72 3.70 -5.23
N TYR A 108 -4.96 3.40 -4.16
CA TYR A 108 -4.74 4.33 -3.03
C TYR A 108 -3.35 5.00 -3.01
N ALA A 109 -2.44 4.56 -3.88
CA ALA A 109 -1.15 5.21 -4.03
C ALA A 109 -0.93 5.67 -5.49
N SER A 110 -0.82 4.74 -6.41
CA SER A 110 -0.89 4.93 -7.88
C SER A 110 -0.64 3.60 -8.59
N TRP A 111 -1.11 3.48 -9.84
CA TRP A 111 -0.80 2.34 -10.70
C TRP A 111 0.71 2.16 -10.94
N GLY A 112 1.44 3.26 -11.12
CA GLY A 112 2.90 3.21 -11.30
C GLY A 112 3.61 2.61 -10.10
N ASN A 113 3.23 2.99 -8.88
CA ASN A 113 3.82 2.43 -7.65
C ASN A 113 3.49 0.94 -7.50
N ALA A 114 2.25 0.54 -7.81
CA ALA A 114 1.84 -0.86 -7.74
C ALA A 114 2.58 -1.72 -8.78
N ILE A 115 2.75 -1.25 -10.01
CA ILE A 115 3.51 -1.94 -11.06
C ILE A 115 4.98 -2.09 -10.63
N ALA A 116 5.61 -1.04 -10.10
CA ALA A 116 6.97 -1.10 -9.60
C ALA A 116 7.11 -2.10 -8.43
N ALA A 117 6.15 -2.10 -7.51
CA ALA A 117 6.11 -3.07 -6.41
C ALA A 117 5.90 -4.51 -6.91
N ALA A 118 5.04 -4.72 -7.90
CA ALA A 118 4.81 -6.04 -8.50
C ALA A 118 6.09 -6.58 -9.17
N ALA A 119 6.84 -5.71 -9.86
CA ALA A 119 8.11 -6.10 -10.48
C ALA A 119 9.12 -6.59 -9.43
N VAL A 120 9.28 -5.87 -8.32
CA VAL A 120 10.15 -6.28 -7.20
C VAL A 120 9.64 -7.58 -6.56
N THR A 121 8.33 -7.66 -6.29
CA THR A 121 7.71 -8.81 -5.63
C THR A 121 7.84 -10.09 -6.45
N LYS A 122 7.77 -10.00 -7.78
CA LYS A 122 7.98 -11.11 -8.70
C LYS A 122 9.33 -11.81 -8.45
N GLU A 123 10.41 -11.05 -8.32
CA GLU A 123 11.75 -11.62 -8.09
C GLU A 123 11.82 -12.34 -6.74
N ILE A 124 11.23 -11.76 -5.69
CA ILE A 124 11.16 -12.42 -4.36
C ILE A 124 10.33 -13.71 -4.43
N TYR A 125 9.19 -13.71 -5.14
CA TYR A 125 8.35 -14.90 -5.27
C TYR A 125 9.06 -16.01 -6.03
N LEU A 126 9.77 -15.68 -7.11
CA LEU A 126 10.58 -16.66 -7.84
C LEU A 126 11.68 -17.27 -6.97
N GLN A 127 12.41 -16.44 -6.22
CA GLN A 127 13.48 -16.90 -5.31
C GLN A 127 12.97 -17.81 -4.20
N LYS A 128 11.75 -17.54 -3.70
CA LYS A 128 11.14 -18.30 -2.59
C LYS A 128 10.25 -19.46 -3.06
N GLY A 129 10.13 -19.70 -4.37
CA GLY A 129 9.29 -20.77 -4.94
C GLY A 129 7.78 -20.53 -4.70
N ILE A 130 7.37 -19.28 -4.51
CA ILE A 130 5.95 -18.91 -4.38
C ILE A 130 5.32 -18.96 -5.77
N ASN A 131 4.26 -19.74 -5.91
CA ASN A 131 3.58 -19.98 -7.18
C ASN A 131 2.13 -19.46 -7.17
N ALA A 132 1.44 -19.59 -8.31
CA ALA A 132 0.09 -19.08 -8.49
C ALA A 132 -0.96 -19.68 -7.53
N GLU A 133 -0.74 -20.88 -6.99
CA GLU A 133 -1.67 -21.53 -6.06
C GLU A 133 -1.69 -20.83 -4.70
N GLN A 134 -0.65 -20.09 -4.37
CA GLN A 134 -0.51 -19.33 -3.13
C GLN A 134 -1.01 -17.88 -3.28
N LEU A 135 -1.46 -17.50 -4.48
CA LEU A 135 -1.93 -16.15 -4.80
C LEU A 135 -3.45 -16.12 -4.97
N PRO A 136 -4.09 -14.97 -4.75
CA PRO A 136 -5.51 -14.81 -5.02
C PRO A 136 -5.76 -14.92 -6.54
N ARG A 137 -6.92 -15.42 -6.91
CA ARG A 137 -7.34 -15.41 -8.31
C ARG A 137 -7.66 -13.99 -8.77
N ALA A 138 -7.54 -13.74 -10.08
CA ALA A 138 -7.96 -12.46 -10.65
C ALA A 138 -9.47 -12.22 -10.39
N GLU A 139 -10.27 -13.25 -10.60
CA GLU A 139 -11.71 -13.26 -10.30
C GLU A 139 -11.96 -14.21 -9.13
N GLU A 140 -12.55 -13.70 -8.06
CA GLU A 140 -12.90 -14.44 -6.84
C GLU A 140 -14.33 -14.14 -6.42
N ALA A 141 -14.93 -15.06 -5.64
CA ALA A 141 -16.18 -14.78 -4.96
C ALA A 141 -15.97 -13.66 -3.93
N LEU A 142 -16.64 -12.54 -4.15
CA LEU A 142 -16.51 -11.37 -3.29
C LEU A 142 -17.17 -11.58 -1.92
N LEU A 143 -16.67 -10.88 -0.90
CA LEU A 143 -17.31 -10.81 0.40
C LEU A 143 -18.69 -10.14 0.28
N PRO A 144 -19.65 -10.48 1.18
CA PRO A 144 -20.96 -9.85 1.17
C PRO A 144 -20.86 -8.35 1.43
N ILE A 145 -21.71 -7.58 0.75
CA ILE A 145 -21.82 -6.14 0.90
C ILE A 145 -23.03 -5.79 1.78
N ASP A 146 -22.88 -4.79 2.64
CA ASP A 146 -24.02 -4.12 3.27
C ASP A 146 -24.58 -3.07 2.30
N GLU A 147 -25.64 -3.43 1.59
CA GLU A 147 -26.24 -2.60 0.55
C GLU A 147 -26.75 -1.27 1.09
N LYS A 148 -27.21 -1.22 2.34
CA LYS A 148 -27.68 0.02 2.96
C LYS A 148 -26.49 0.97 3.24
N ALA A 149 -25.45 0.47 3.87
CA ALA A 149 -24.25 1.26 4.16
C ALA A 149 -23.56 1.72 2.87
N GLU A 150 -23.56 0.88 1.84
CA GLU A 150 -22.99 1.23 0.53
C GLU A 150 -23.81 2.32 -0.19
N ALA A 151 -25.14 2.23 -0.17
CA ALA A 151 -26.01 3.26 -0.75
C ALA A 151 -25.80 4.61 -0.04
N GLU A 152 -25.70 4.63 1.29
CA GLU A 152 -25.41 5.84 2.06
C GLU A 152 -24.02 6.42 1.75
N ARG A 153 -23.00 5.55 1.57
CA ARG A 153 -21.65 5.97 1.16
C ARG A 153 -21.67 6.58 -0.24
N ALA A 154 -22.32 5.90 -1.20
CA ALA A 154 -22.41 6.35 -2.59
C ALA A 154 -23.11 7.72 -2.69
N ALA A 155 -24.22 7.89 -1.99
CA ALA A 155 -24.96 9.17 -1.94
C ALA A 155 -24.07 10.30 -1.39
N ARG A 156 -23.29 10.05 -0.33
CA ARG A 156 -22.37 11.07 0.21
C ARG A 156 -21.28 11.46 -0.79
N VAL A 157 -20.71 10.48 -1.51
CA VAL A 157 -19.69 10.76 -2.53
C VAL A 157 -20.30 11.55 -3.69
N ASP A 158 -21.46 11.16 -4.17
CA ASP A 158 -22.16 11.87 -5.24
C ASP A 158 -22.48 13.33 -4.83
N GLN A 159 -22.96 13.54 -3.60
CA GLN A 159 -23.20 14.87 -3.07
C GLN A 159 -21.96 15.78 -3.06
N ILE A 160 -20.76 15.19 -2.79
CA ILE A 160 -19.50 15.95 -2.67
C ILE A 160 -18.91 16.26 -4.04
N ILE A 161 -18.89 15.29 -4.97
CA ILE A 161 -18.13 15.40 -6.22
C ILE A 161 -18.95 15.09 -7.49
N GLY A 162 -20.23 14.68 -7.37
CA GLY A 162 -21.03 14.21 -8.51
C GLY A 162 -21.15 15.21 -9.64
N SER A 163 -21.36 16.49 -9.32
CA SER A 163 -21.42 17.54 -10.33
C SER A 163 -20.10 17.83 -11.03
N ALA A 164 -18.96 17.52 -10.40
CA ALA A 164 -17.63 17.77 -10.93
C ALA A 164 -17.03 16.56 -11.66
N ALA A 165 -17.32 15.35 -11.17
CA ALA A 165 -16.65 14.14 -11.65
C ALA A 165 -17.57 12.90 -11.58
N PRO A 166 -18.65 12.83 -12.40
CA PRO A 166 -19.61 11.72 -12.34
C PRO A 166 -18.98 10.36 -12.65
N GLY A 167 -17.99 10.29 -13.56
CA GLY A 167 -17.24 9.06 -13.81
C GLY A 167 -16.48 8.55 -12.58
N LEU A 168 -15.87 9.47 -11.80
CA LEU A 168 -15.18 9.10 -10.55
C LEU A 168 -16.18 8.58 -9.50
N VAL A 169 -17.40 9.11 -9.44
CA VAL A 169 -18.46 8.58 -8.57
C VAL A 169 -18.85 7.16 -8.95
N SER A 170 -19.07 6.91 -10.25
CA SER A 170 -19.38 5.57 -10.78
C SER A 170 -18.26 4.58 -10.46
N ASP A 171 -17.01 4.89 -10.84
CA ASP A 171 -15.86 4.03 -10.60
C ASP A 171 -15.61 3.78 -9.10
N THR A 172 -15.85 4.78 -8.25
CA THR A 172 -15.75 4.62 -6.80
C THR A 172 -16.77 3.60 -6.29
N THR A 173 -17.98 3.59 -6.83
CA THR A 173 -19.02 2.64 -6.45
C THR A 173 -18.75 1.27 -7.05
N ASP A 174 -18.60 1.18 -8.36
CA ASP A 174 -18.61 -0.09 -9.09
C ASP A 174 -17.28 -0.84 -8.95
N VAL A 175 -16.15 -0.11 -9.04
CA VAL A 175 -14.82 -0.73 -8.99
C VAL A 175 -14.27 -0.78 -7.57
N LEU A 176 -14.27 0.36 -6.83
CA LEU A 176 -13.68 0.34 -5.50
C LEU A 176 -14.53 -0.44 -4.50
N PHE A 177 -15.77 0.00 -4.24
CA PHE A 177 -16.51 -0.51 -3.08
C PHE A 177 -17.33 -1.77 -3.36
N ARG A 178 -17.73 -1.99 -4.62
CA ARG A 178 -18.45 -3.23 -5.01
C ARG A 178 -17.53 -4.35 -5.49
N GLU A 179 -16.23 -4.06 -5.71
CA GLU A 179 -15.26 -5.07 -6.14
C GLU A 179 -14.02 -5.09 -5.26
N LEU A 180 -13.10 -4.11 -5.38
CA LEU A 180 -11.79 -4.12 -4.73
C LEU A 180 -11.86 -4.33 -3.21
N TRP A 181 -12.76 -3.60 -2.52
CA TRP A 181 -12.92 -3.69 -1.06
C TRP A 181 -13.55 -5.00 -0.59
N LEU A 182 -14.16 -5.76 -1.48
CA LEU A 182 -14.82 -7.02 -1.18
C LEU A 182 -13.97 -8.25 -1.53
N ARG A 183 -12.78 -8.07 -2.09
CA ARG A 183 -11.87 -9.18 -2.40
C ARG A 183 -11.40 -9.86 -1.12
N PRO A 184 -11.54 -11.22 -0.99
CA PRO A 184 -11.30 -11.93 0.26
C PRO A 184 -9.83 -12.17 0.59
N GLY A 185 -8.91 -12.05 -0.39
CA GLY A 185 -7.49 -12.38 -0.22
C GLY A 185 -6.73 -11.50 0.77
N LEU A 186 -7.30 -10.36 1.20
CA LEU A 186 -6.83 -9.54 2.31
C LEU A 186 -8.01 -9.23 3.23
N ALA A 187 -7.91 -9.58 4.50
CA ALA A 187 -8.99 -9.36 5.47
C ALA A 187 -9.42 -7.88 5.52
N PRO A 188 -10.72 -7.56 5.70
CA PRO A 188 -11.22 -6.17 5.69
C PRO A 188 -10.50 -5.23 6.66
N ARG A 189 -10.10 -5.75 7.83
CA ARG A 189 -9.29 -5.02 8.81
C ARG A 189 -7.91 -4.66 8.25
N ASP A 190 -7.23 -5.61 7.62
CA ASP A 190 -5.89 -5.43 7.09
C ASP A 190 -5.89 -4.56 5.82
N ARG A 191 -6.91 -4.72 4.97
CA ARG A 191 -7.14 -3.85 3.81
C ARG A 191 -7.30 -2.38 4.24
N SER A 192 -8.03 -2.16 5.31
CA SER A 192 -8.19 -0.82 5.90
C SER A 192 -6.89 -0.28 6.49
N LEU A 193 -6.12 -1.13 7.21
CA LEU A 193 -4.82 -0.76 7.79
C LEU A 193 -3.81 -0.36 6.69
N VAL A 194 -3.72 -1.14 5.61
CA VAL A 194 -2.90 -0.83 4.42
C VAL A 194 -3.30 0.52 3.81
N THR A 195 -4.60 0.74 3.64
CA THR A 195 -5.12 1.99 3.07
C THR A 195 -4.77 3.20 3.94
N VAL A 196 -5.04 3.14 5.24
CA VAL A 196 -4.69 4.24 6.19
C VAL A 196 -3.19 4.50 6.18
N SER A 197 -2.37 3.45 6.14
CA SER A 197 -0.90 3.57 6.08
C SER A 197 -0.43 4.29 4.82
N ALA A 198 -1.01 3.97 3.66
CA ALA A 198 -0.69 4.62 2.39
C ALA A 198 -1.14 6.09 2.37
N LEU A 199 -2.33 6.39 2.91
CA LEU A 199 -2.84 7.77 3.02
C LEU A 199 -1.93 8.64 3.89
N ILE A 200 -1.47 8.12 5.03
CA ILE A 200 -0.51 8.81 5.88
C ILE A 200 0.82 8.99 5.14
N ALA A 201 1.33 7.95 4.49
CA ALA A 201 2.60 7.98 3.79
C ALA A 201 2.62 9.01 2.65
N ASN A 202 1.49 9.23 2.00
CA ASN A 202 1.32 10.20 0.91
C ASN A 202 0.78 11.57 1.37
N GLY A 203 0.59 11.79 2.67
CA GLY A 203 0.10 13.05 3.21
C GLY A 203 -1.37 13.36 2.86
N GLN A 204 -2.18 12.34 2.55
CA GLN A 204 -3.60 12.49 2.18
C GLN A 204 -4.50 12.59 3.41
N ILE A 205 -4.26 13.60 4.23
CA ILE A 205 -4.83 13.75 5.57
C ILE A 205 -6.35 13.80 5.58
N GLN A 206 -6.96 14.47 4.59
CA GLN A 206 -8.41 14.63 4.50
C GLN A 206 -9.14 13.29 4.27
N GLN A 207 -8.44 12.28 3.73
CA GLN A 207 -9.00 10.97 3.44
C GLN A 207 -8.86 9.98 4.62
N ILE A 208 -8.12 10.33 5.68
CA ILE A 208 -7.82 9.41 6.77
C ILE A 208 -9.06 9.06 7.59
N ALA A 209 -9.87 10.04 8.00
CA ALA A 209 -10.97 9.82 8.95
C ALA A 209 -11.96 8.72 8.52
N PRO A 210 -12.51 8.71 7.28
CA PRO A 210 -13.42 7.65 6.87
C PRO A 210 -12.76 6.27 6.83
N HIS A 211 -11.50 6.19 6.39
CA HIS A 211 -10.77 4.92 6.33
C HIS A 211 -10.32 4.41 7.69
N LEU A 212 -9.94 5.30 8.62
CA LEU A 212 -9.63 4.95 10.00
C LEU A 212 -10.88 4.42 10.73
N ASN A 213 -12.03 5.08 10.56
CA ASN A 213 -13.30 4.57 11.09
C ASN A 213 -13.59 3.17 10.55
N ARG A 214 -13.49 2.96 9.23
CA ARG A 214 -13.67 1.64 8.62
C ARG A 214 -12.69 0.60 9.17
N ALA A 215 -11.42 0.98 9.40
CA ALA A 215 -10.43 0.08 10.00
C ALA A 215 -10.87 -0.36 11.41
N MET A 216 -11.34 0.57 12.23
CA MET A 216 -11.80 0.29 13.58
C MET A 216 -13.12 -0.50 13.59
N ASP A 217 -14.05 -0.26 12.67
CA ASP A 217 -15.27 -1.05 12.49
C ASP A 217 -14.94 -2.49 12.08
N ASN A 218 -13.85 -2.71 11.35
CA ASN A 218 -13.32 -4.02 10.99
C ASN A 218 -12.39 -4.64 12.06
N GLY A 219 -12.31 -4.05 13.26
CA GLY A 219 -11.61 -4.65 14.41
C GLY A 219 -10.18 -4.13 14.65
N LEU A 220 -9.73 -3.07 13.98
CA LEU A 220 -8.49 -2.40 14.36
C LEU A 220 -8.70 -1.67 15.70
N THR A 221 -7.92 -2.03 16.71
CA THR A 221 -8.02 -1.37 18.01
C THR A 221 -7.37 0.03 18.00
N ARG A 222 -7.79 0.89 18.94
CA ARG A 222 -7.17 2.20 19.16
C ARG A 222 -5.65 2.08 19.39
N GLN A 223 -5.23 1.09 20.19
CA GLN A 223 -3.81 0.85 20.45
C GLN A 223 -3.05 0.51 19.17
N GLN A 224 -3.60 -0.38 18.33
CA GLN A 224 -2.99 -0.76 17.06
C GLN A 224 -2.94 0.41 16.08
N ALA A 225 -4.00 1.20 15.98
CA ALA A 225 -4.03 2.41 15.15
C ALA A 225 -2.96 3.43 15.59
N SER A 226 -2.83 3.67 16.90
CA SER A 226 -1.79 4.55 17.46
C SER A 226 -0.39 3.99 17.23
N GLY A 227 -0.21 2.68 17.34
CA GLY A 227 1.04 1.99 17.02
C GLY A 227 1.43 2.14 15.56
N ALA A 228 0.48 2.00 14.63
CA ALA A 228 0.69 2.20 13.20
C ALA A 228 1.12 3.65 12.89
N LEU A 229 0.44 4.64 13.48
CA LEU A 229 0.80 6.06 13.33
C LEU A 229 2.23 6.34 13.80
N SER A 230 2.60 5.82 14.98
CA SER A 230 3.95 5.97 15.54
C SER A 230 5.01 5.28 14.68
N HIS A 231 4.69 4.10 14.14
CA HIS A 231 5.56 3.35 13.24
C HIS A 231 5.80 4.12 11.93
N LEU A 232 4.77 4.70 11.37
CA LEU A 232 4.82 5.47 10.12
C LEU A 232 5.65 6.75 10.23
N ALA A 233 5.88 7.30 11.43
CA ALA A 233 6.80 8.42 11.58
C ALA A 233 8.21 8.10 11.08
N TYR A 234 8.66 6.84 11.20
CA TYR A 234 9.97 6.39 10.72
C TYR A 234 10.00 6.09 9.22
N TYR A 235 8.90 5.58 8.63
CA TYR A 235 8.86 5.16 7.24
C TYR A 235 8.23 6.19 6.29
N ALA A 236 7.33 7.02 6.80
CA ALA A 236 6.67 8.08 6.03
C ALA A 236 7.20 9.48 6.34
N GLY A 237 7.97 9.62 7.43
CA GLY A 237 8.50 10.88 7.93
C GLY A 237 7.60 11.53 8.99
N TRP A 238 8.23 12.18 9.96
CA TRP A 238 7.56 12.86 11.07
C TRP A 238 6.45 13.83 10.64
N PRO A 239 6.65 14.71 9.64
CA PRO A 239 5.61 15.65 9.23
C PRO A 239 4.30 14.98 8.83
N ASN A 240 4.36 13.86 8.11
CA ASN A 240 3.15 13.13 7.70
C ASN A 240 2.42 12.53 8.91
N ALA A 241 3.16 11.93 9.86
CA ALA A 241 2.59 11.38 11.08
C ALA A 241 1.97 12.48 11.97
N PHE A 242 2.66 13.61 12.12
CA PHE A 242 2.15 14.76 12.89
C PHE A 242 0.91 15.37 12.26
N SER A 243 0.85 15.47 10.94
CA SER A 243 -0.35 15.97 10.24
C SER A 243 -1.55 15.03 10.39
N ALA A 244 -1.30 13.71 10.48
CA ALA A 244 -2.35 12.71 10.68
C ALA A 244 -2.83 12.62 12.14
N ALA A 245 -1.99 12.92 13.12
CA ALA A 245 -2.28 12.73 14.55
C ALA A 245 -3.56 13.44 15.03
N PRO A 246 -3.88 14.68 14.66
CA PRO A 246 -5.14 15.35 15.03
C PRO A 246 -6.37 14.61 14.52
N VAL A 247 -6.31 14.03 13.31
CA VAL A 247 -7.42 13.24 12.75
C VAL A 247 -7.67 11.98 13.57
N PHE A 248 -6.60 11.28 13.96
CA PHE A 248 -6.69 10.11 14.85
C PHE A 248 -7.33 10.46 16.18
N LYS A 249 -6.88 11.57 16.81
CA LYS A 249 -7.47 12.07 18.05
C LYS A 249 -8.97 12.30 17.92
N THR A 250 -9.38 13.03 16.89
CA THR A 250 -10.79 13.33 16.64
C THR A 250 -11.63 12.05 16.44
N VAL A 251 -11.14 11.10 15.65
CA VAL A 251 -11.83 9.83 15.42
C VAL A 251 -11.97 9.04 16.74
N PHE A 252 -10.92 8.97 17.55
CA PHE A 252 -10.96 8.27 18.84
C PHE A 252 -11.97 8.89 19.80
N GLU A 253 -11.96 10.21 19.96
CA GLU A 253 -12.88 10.95 20.83
C GLU A 253 -14.36 10.77 20.40
N GLN A 254 -14.63 10.82 19.09
CA GLN A 254 -15.98 10.60 18.56
C GLN A 254 -16.49 9.16 18.77
N ARG A 255 -15.60 8.18 18.86
CA ARG A 255 -15.96 6.77 19.09
C ARG A 255 -16.12 6.45 20.56
N GLU A 256 -15.49 7.17 21.47
CA GLU A 256 -15.66 7.04 22.92
C GLU A 256 -16.97 7.68 23.42
N SER A 257 -17.54 8.62 22.66
CA SER A 257 -18.78 9.34 23.01
C SER A 257 -20.05 8.68 22.47
N LYS A 258 -19.94 7.56 21.76
CA LYS A 258 -21.05 6.72 21.28
C LYS A 258 -21.26 5.51 22.18
#